data_c89554321e7fe0beafe191880ede7993
#
_entry.id   c89554321e7fe0beafe191880ede7993
#
_cell.length_a   1.000
_cell.length_b   1.000
_cell.length_c   1.000
_cell.angle_alpha   90.00
_cell.angle_beta   90.00
_cell.angle_gamma   90.00
#
_symmetry.space_group_name_H-M   'P 1'
#
loop_
_entity.id
_entity.type
_entity.pdbx_description
1 polymer ?
#
loop_
_entity_poly.entity_id
_entity_poly.type
_entity_poly.pdbx_seq_one_letter_code
_entity_poly.pdbx_strand_id
1 'polypeptide(L)'
;LEEATLTLAVAAQLVSMAALQRHYQLAFMPWVIRAVLAIVVCRITFNPWLLSYPPGSHWSLWTFGGSTLCSAAAAWILRAPEFRKMQAWLQGGAIHLLVLTLAAEIRYWLYDGDIFRQQFSFTEASLDVFIWGTASLIYFWRAGQSQYMQKFYHIVSLIHLGLAGATYALIILLRDNPLWTHNSAISSEIGILPLWNLLLLSYGIPTLIMAAWWYLRRDQYRYYAAAAAGLNALLFISLEIRHLWQQGAMSLNQHTSDGELYTYSVVWMLIAAAVMTAAQKLQQQTLYRAGMALLLVVVAKLFLVDMSGLTGLWRVASFMGLGLALLGLAWLHQRFAPAQGETGQDKDGKGETGKNEAAVK
;
A
#
# COMPACT_ATOMS: atom_id res chain seq x y z
N LEU A 1 22.16 27.27 23.56
CA LEU A 1 21.93 26.04 22.82
C LEU A 1 21.14 26.37 21.56
N GLU A 2 21.63 25.99 20.43
CA GLU A 2 20.87 26.04 19.18
C GLU A 2 19.60 25.17 19.33
N GLU A 3 18.53 25.50 18.63
CA GLU A 3 17.22 24.86 18.82
C GLU A 3 17.21 23.34 18.55
N ALA A 4 18.04 22.87 17.61
CA ALA A 4 18.23 21.44 17.32
C ALA A 4 18.85 20.72 18.50
N THR A 5 19.91 21.26 19.09
CA THR A 5 20.60 20.69 20.27
C THR A 5 19.71 20.76 21.52
N LEU A 6 18.88 21.79 21.67
CA LEU A 6 17.90 21.88 22.74
C LEU A 6 16.87 20.76 22.62
N THR A 7 16.35 20.49 21.43
CA THR A 7 15.37 19.44 21.21
C THR A 7 15.97 18.07 21.55
N LEU A 8 17.20 17.80 21.12
CA LEU A 8 17.91 16.57 21.46
C LEU A 8 18.17 16.46 22.99
N ALA A 9 18.55 17.56 23.64
CA ALA A 9 18.78 17.59 25.10
C ALA A 9 17.47 17.27 25.86
N VAL A 10 16.33 17.80 25.43
CA VAL A 10 15.02 17.46 26.01
C VAL A 10 14.67 16.00 25.76
N ALA A 11 14.93 15.47 24.57
CA ALA A 11 14.70 14.06 24.27
C ALA A 11 15.60 13.14 25.11
N ALA A 12 16.86 13.51 25.35
CA ALA A 12 17.79 12.76 26.19
C ALA A 12 17.30 12.64 27.66
N GLN A 13 16.54 13.62 28.14
CA GLN A 13 15.92 13.54 29.47
C GLN A 13 14.92 12.39 29.60
N LEU A 14 14.29 11.92 28.49
CA LEU A 14 13.43 10.74 28.53
C LEU A 14 14.18 9.50 29.02
N VAL A 15 15.44 9.36 28.62
CA VAL A 15 16.30 8.23 29.03
C VAL A 15 16.60 8.31 30.53
N SER A 16 17.01 9.48 31.01
CA SER A 16 17.29 9.70 32.43
C SER A 16 16.05 9.50 33.30
N MET A 17 14.91 10.05 32.88
CA MET A 17 13.63 9.88 33.58
C MET A 17 13.14 8.43 33.59
N ALA A 18 13.35 7.69 32.49
CA ALA A 18 13.05 6.27 32.42
C ALA A 18 13.92 5.45 33.39
N ALA A 19 15.20 5.77 33.48
CA ALA A 19 16.12 5.15 34.45
C ALA A 19 15.70 5.44 35.91
N LEU A 20 15.38 6.69 36.21
CA LEU A 20 14.88 7.09 37.56
C LEU A 20 13.58 6.37 37.89
N GLN A 21 12.64 6.33 36.95
CA GLN A 21 11.36 5.63 37.12
C GLN A 21 11.56 4.14 37.40
N ARG A 22 12.47 3.50 36.66
CA ARG A 22 12.77 2.08 36.87
C ARG A 22 13.35 1.80 38.26
N HIS A 23 14.14 2.73 38.79
CA HIS A 23 14.83 2.53 40.07
C HIS A 23 13.97 2.96 41.28
N TYR A 24 13.31 4.13 41.21
CA TYR A 24 12.63 4.73 42.36
C TYR A 24 11.10 4.62 42.30
N GLN A 25 10.50 4.23 41.19
CA GLN A 25 9.06 4.03 40.96
C GLN A 25 8.19 5.23 41.46
N LEU A 26 8.62 6.45 41.09
CA LEU A 26 7.96 7.70 41.52
C LEU A 26 6.56 7.82 40.91
N ALA A 27 5.54 8.07 41.74
CA ALA A 27 4.14 8.09 41.31
C ALA A 27 3.82 9.17 40.25
N PHE A 28 4.51 10.31 40.27
CA PHE A 28 4.30 11.41 39.32
C PHE A 28 5.10 11.25 38.01
N MET A 29 6.16 10.48 38.00
CA MET A 29 7.10 10.34 36.87
C MET A 29 6.41 9.91 35.56
N PRO A 30 5.41 9.01 35.56
CA PRO A 30 4.69 8.66 34.35
C PRO A 30 4.04 9.84 33.61
N TRP A 31 3.57 10.83 34.34
CA TRP A 31 3.02 12.05 33.75
C TRP A 31 4.11 12.95 33.18
N VAL A 32 5.23 13.09 33.86
CA VAL A 32 6.38 13.88 33.39
C VAL A 32 6.95 13.29 32.10
N ILE A 33 7.17 11.98 32.05
CA ILE A 33 7.67 11.29 30.84
C ILE A 33 6.72 11.52 29.66
N ARG A 34 5.40 11.42 29.86
CA ARG A 34 4.43 11.67 28.78
C ARG A 34 4.44 13.13 28.34
N ALA A 35 4.54 14.07 29.28
CA ALA A 35 4.61 15.50 28.96
C ALA A 35 5.87 15.82 28.15
N VAL A 36 7.03 15.33 28.57
CA VAL A 36 8.29 15.52 27.83
C VAL A 36 8.25 14.86 26.44
N LEU A 37 7.72 13.64 26.34
CA LEU A 37 7.53 12.98 25.05
C LEU A 37 6.59 13.80 24.14
N ALA A 38 5.46 14.29 24.67
CA ALA A 38 4.55 15.12 23.91
C ALA A 38 5.22 16.43 23.44
N ILE A 39 6.01 17.07 24.27
CA ILE A 39 6.78 18.28 23.92
C ILE A 39 7.75 17.96 22.77
N VAL A 40 8.52 16.87 22.86
CA VAL A 40 9.47 16.45 21.80
C VAL A 40 8.74 16.17 20.50
N VAL A 41 7.67 15.38 20.54
CA VAL A 41 6.87 15.04 19.36
C VAL A 41 6.25 16.28 18.74
N CYS A 42 5.57 17.13 19.53
CA CYS A 42 4.96 18.37 19.03
C CYS A 42 6.01 19.32 18.47
N ARG A 43 7.15 19.47 19.15
CA ARG A 43 8.22 20.36 18.71
C ARG A 43 8.79 19.92 17.36
N ILE A 44 9.04 18.63 17.16
CA ILE A 44 9.59 18.12 15.90
C ILE A 44 8.53 18.11 14.80
N THR A 45 7.26 17.82 15.10
CA THR A 45 6.20 17.75 14.10
C THR A 45 5.75 19.12 13.61
N PHE A 46 5.68 20.13 14.50
CA PHE A 46 5.10 21.43 14.21
C PHE A 46 6.10 22.59 14.35
N ASN A 47 7.40 22.34 14.41
CA ASN A 47 8.39 23.36 14.70
C ASN A 47 8.67 24.28 13.50
N PRO A 48 8.17 25.54 13.49
CA PRO A 48 8.43 26.48 12.41
C PRO A 48 9.89 26.96 12.36
N TRP A 49 10.67 26.79 13.43
CA TRP A 49 12.06 27.24 13.57
C TRP A 49 13.05 26.37 12.78
N LEU A 50 12.64 25.17 12.37
CA LEU A 50 13.45 24.30 11.51
C LEU A 50 13.79 24.92 10.17
N LEU A 51 13.02 25.92 9.72
CA LEU A 51 13.28 26.66 8.49
C LEU A 51 14.51 27.58 8.56
N SER A 52 15.07 27.85 9.74
CA SER A 52 16.22 28.72 9.95
C SER A 52 17.58 28.01 9.87
N TYR A 53 17.62 26.70 9.76
CA TYR A 53 18.88 25.96 9.72
C TYR A 53 19.52 26.01 8.33
N PRO A 54 20.86 26.16 8.27
CA PRO A 54 21.55 26.24 6.99
C PRO A 54 21.49 24.89 6.26
N PRO A 55 21.28 24.91 4.92
CA PRO A 55 21.42 23.72 4.10
C PRO A 55 22.80 23.10 4.25
N GLY A 56 22.89 21.78 4.16
CA GLY A 56 24.15 21.05 4.21
C GLY A 56 24.64 20.66 5.61
N SER A 57 24.08 21.20 6.68
CA SER A 57 24.32 20.66 8.02
C SER A 57 23.39 19.47 8.29
N HIS A 58 23.95 18.31 8.70
CA HIS A 58 23.15 17.11 8.96
C HIS A 58 22.43 17.17 10.32
N TRP A 59 21.91 18.33 10.67
CA TRP A 59 21.19 18.57 11.93
C TRP A 59 19.91 17.73 12.03
N SER A 60 19.27 17.43 10.90
CA SER A 60 18.07 16.59 10.85
C SER A 60 18.30 15.22 11.45
N LEU A 61 19.40 14.53 11.08
CA LEU A 61 19.75 13.22 11.61
C LEU A 61 19.91 13.24 13.13
N TRP A 62 20.60 14.24 13.67
CA TRP A 62 20.83 14.34 15.11
C TRP A 62 19.56 14.71 15.87
N THR A 63 18.76 15.64 15.36
CA THR A 63 17.55 16.10 16.02
C THR A 63 16.43 15.06 15.94
N PHE A 64 16.09 14.58 14.76
CA PHE A 64 15.02 13.59 14.55
C PHE A 64 15.48 12.19 14.97
N GLY A 65 16.60 11.72 14.43
CA GLY A 65 17.16 10.39 14.72
C GLY A 65 17.60 10.23 16.16
N GLY A 66 18.29 11.22 16.72
CA GLY A 66 18.68 11.23 18.12
C GLY A 66 17.48 11.20 19.08
N SER A 67 16.42 11.97 18.79
CA SER A 67 15.17 11.94 19.57
C SER A 67 14.45 10.60 19.46
N THR A 68 14.48 9.99 18.28
CA THR A 68 13.96 8.62 18.04
C THR A 68 14.69 7.61 18.91
N LEU A 69 16.03 7.65 18.89
CA LEU A 69 16.86 6.74 19.70
C LEU A 69 16.64 6.94 21.20
N CYS A 70 16.53 8.19 21.68
CA CYS A 70 16.23 8.47 23.07
C CYS A 70 14.87 7.90 23.50
N SER A 71 13.83 8.07 22.69
CA SER A 71 12.49 7.52 22.95
C SER A 71 12.50 5.99 22.95
N ALA A 72 13.20 5.36 21.98
CA ALA A 72 13.36 3.91 21.91
C ALA A 72 14.16 3.34 23.10
N ALA A 73 15.25 4.00 23.51
CA ALA A 73 16.05 3.63 24.67
C ALA A 73 15.24 3.74 25.96
N ALA A 74 14.47 4.81 26.15
CA ALA A 74 13.56 4.97 27.28
C ALA A 74 12.50 3.85 27.33
N ALA A 75 11.93 3.48 26.18
CA ALA A 75 10.99 2.37 26.06
C ALA A 75 11.64 1.02 26.42
N TRP A 76 12.90 0.83 26.03
CA TRP A 76 13.65 -0.38 26.36
C TRP A 76 14.00 -0.49 27.84
N ILE A 77 14.36 0.63 28.49
CA ILE A 77 14.59 0.69 29.94
C ILE A 77 13.32 0.28 30.70
N LEU A 78 12.15 0.75 30.26
CA LEU A 78 10.85 0.50 30.88
C LEU A 78 10.14 -0.75 30.30
N ARG A 79 10.90 -1.78 29.92
CA ARG A 79 10.33 -3.03 29.35
C ARG A 79 9.67 -3.96 30.36
N ALA A 80 9.83 -3.72 31.67
CA ALA A 80 9.25 -4.55 32.72
C ALA A 80 7.70 -4.46 32.71
N PRO A 81 7.00 -5.54 33.11
CA PRO A 81 5.52 -5.64 33.01
C PRO A 81 4.79 -4.50 33.72
N GLU A 82 5.30 -4.01 34.83
CA GLU A 82 4.71 -2.90 35.61
C GLU A 82 4.68 -1.57 34.83
N PHE A 83 5.56 -1.38 33.84
CA PHE A 83 5.67 -0.15 33.05
C PHE A 83 5.03 -0.24 31.65
N ARG A 84 4.30 -1.31 31.33
CA ARG A 84 3.75 -1.57 29.97
C ARG A 84 2.99 -0.39 29.37
N LYS A 85 2.21 0.33 30.18
CA LYS A 85 1.45 1.49 29.71
C LYS A 85 2.36 2.63 29.26
N MET A 86 3.42 2.89 30.01
CA MET A 86 4.40 3.94 29.70
C MET A 86 5.29 3.54 28.53
N GLN A 87 5.74 2.28 28.52
CA GLN A 87 6.46 1.70 27.39
C GLN A 87 5.69 1.86 26.07
N ALA A 88 4.37 1.60 26.07
CA ALA A 88 3.53 1.74 24.89
C ALA A 88 3.53 3.19 24.35
N TRP A 89 3.48 4.20 25.22
CA TRP A 89 3.59 5.61 24.83
C TRP A 89 4.95 5.94 24.21
N LEU A 90 6.04 5.53 24.85
CA LEU A 90 7.41 5.75 24.34
C LEU A 90 7.64 5.04 23.00
N GLN A 91 7.13 3.83 22.84
CA GLN A 91 7.20 3.10 21.56
C GLN A 91 6.39 3.81 20.46
N GLY A 92 5.19 4.31 20.79
CA GLY A 92 4.39 5.10 19.83
C GLY A 92 5.12 6.36 19.39
N GLY A 93 5.72 7.10 20.34
CA GLY A 93 6.55 8.25 20.05
C GLY A 93 7.78 7.91 19.21
N ALA A 94 8.50 6.83 19.54
CA ALA A 94 9.67 6.40 18.79
C ALA A 94 9.33 6.03 17.34
N ILE A 95 8.23 5.33 17.09
CA ILE A 95 7.78 4.98 15.72
C ILE A 95 7.43 6.25 14.94
N HIS A 96 6.70 7.20 15.56
CA HIS A 96 6.35 8.46 14.91
C HIS A 96 7.59 9.29 14.56
N LEU A 97 8.51 9.45 15.51
CA LEU A 97 9.77 10.15 15.28
C LEU A 97 10.64 9.45 14.23
N LEU A 98 10.62 8.12 14.16
CA LEU A 98 11.32 7.36 13.11
C LEU A 98 10.76 7.68 11.70
N VAL A 99 9.43 7.74 11.56
CA VAL A 99 8.79 8.10 10.29
C VAL A 99 9.22 9.50 9.85
N LEU A 100 9.22 10.47 10.78
CA LEU A 100 9.69 11.83 10.50
C LEU A 100 11.19 11.88 10.18
N THR A 101 12.01 11.07 10.87
CA THR A 101 13.45 10.94 10.58
C THR A 101 13.66 10.46 9.14
N LEU A 102 12.97 9.39 8.74
CA LEU A 102 13.08 8.83 7.39
C LEU A 102 12.65 9.84 6.32
N ALA A 103 11.55 10.55 6.53
CA ALA A 103 11.09 11.59 5.61
C ALA A 103 12.10 12.75 5.50
N ALA A 104 12.67 13.22 6.61
CA ALA A 104 13.68 14.27 6.61
C ALA A 104 14.98 13.82 5.93
N GLU A 105 15.45 12.59 6.18
CA GLU A 105 16.66 12.05 5.57
C GLU A 105 16.52 11.83 4.07
N ILE A 106 15.34 11.39 3.60
CA ILE A 106 15.06 11.32 2.15
C ILE A 106 15.25 12.68 1.51
N ARG A 107 14.65 13.72 2.06
CA ARG A 107 14.79 15.08 1.53
C ARG A 107 16.23 15.58 1.61
N TYR A 108 16.93 15.27 2.70
CA TYR A 108 18.34 15.63 2.86
C TYR A 108 19.20 15.06 1.70
N TRP A 109 19.03 13.78 1.37
CA TRP A 109 19.79 13.12 0.31
C TRP A 109 19.33 13.49 -1.10
N LEU A 110 18.04 13.76 -1.32
CA LEU A 110 17.52 14.14 -2.63
C LEU A 110 17.83 15.59 -3.01
N TYR A 111 18.03 16.46 -2.03
CA TYR A 111 18.15 17.91 -2.26
C TYR A 111 19.41 18.52 -1.66
N ASP A 112 20.51 17.78 -1.64
CA ASP A 112 21.84 18.24 -1.23
C ASP A 112 21.86 18.94 0.16
N GLY A 113 21.10 18.42 1.10
CA GLY A 113 21.00 18.91 2.48
C GLY A 113 19.92 19.96 2.71
N ASP A 114 19.23 20.43 1.69
CA ASP A 114 18.11 21.39 1.82
C ASP A 114 16.78 20.62 1.95
N ILE A 115 16.43 20.22 3.17
CA ILE A 115 15.19 19.48 3.44
C ILE A 115 13.90 20.31 3.23
N PHE A 116 14.01 21.63 3.06
CA PHE A 116 12.87 22.54 2.86
C PHE A 116 12.74 23.04 1.43
N ARG A 117 13.55 22.50 0.50
CA ARG A 117 13.50 22.86 -0.92
C ARG A 117 12.07 22.70 -1.46
N GLN A 118 11.57 23.73 -2.15
CA GLN A 118 10.22 23.76 -2.72
C GLN A 118 10.11 22.93 -4.01
N GLN A 119 10.77 21.79 -4.06
CA GLN A 119 10.64 20.80 -5.12
C GLN A 119 10.03 19.53 -4.53
N PHE A 120 9.29 18.82 -5.36
CA PHE A 120 8.71 17.54 -5.01
C PHE A 120 8.81 16.62 -6.23
N SER A 121 9.82 15.75 -6.23
CA SER A 121 10.14 14.88 -7.34
C SER A 121 9.27 13.61 -7.36
N PHE A 122 9.24 12.94 -8.49
CA PHE A 122 8.57 11.64 -8.62
C PHE A 122 9.21 10.58 -7.71
N THR A 123 10.55 10.62 -7.58
CA THR A 123 11.31 9.76 -6.65
C THR A 123 10.91 10.01 -5.20
N GLU A 124 10.81 11.28 -4.79
CA GLU A 124 10.36 11.63 -3.43
C GLU A 124 8.95 11.10 -3.15
N ALA A 125 8.00 11.37 -4.06
CA ALA A 125 6.63 10.88 -3.93
C ALA A 125 6.56 9.36 -3.75
N SER A 126 7.39 8.62 -4.50
CA SER A 126 7.45 7.15 -4.44
C SER A 126 7.99 6.65 -3.10
N LEU A 127 9.04 7.29 -2.58
CA LEU A 127 9.61 7.00 -1.26
C LEU A 127 8.64 7.36 -0.13
N ASP A 128 7.93 8.47 -0.24
CA ASP A 128 6.91 8.88 0.73
C ASP A 128 5.76 7.88 0.80
N VAL A 129 5.26 7.41 -0.36
CA VAL A 129 4.23 6.35 -0.40
C VAL A 129 4.73 5.06 0.26
N PHE A 130 5.99 4.69 0.03
CA PHE A 130 6.61 3.54 0.68
C PHE A 130 6.67 3.71 2.21
N ILE A 131 7.17 4.86 2.70
CA ILE A 131 7.31 5.10 4.14
C ILE A 131 5.95 5.17 4.82
N TRP A 132 5.04 6.01 4.32
CA TRP A 132 3.72 6.17 4.95
C TRP A 132 2.86 4.93 4.81
N GLY A 133 2.94 4.23 3.66
CA GLY A 133 2.24 2.97 3.45
C GLY A 133 2.74 1.88 4.40
N THR A 134 4.06 1.74 4.56
CA THR A 134 4.66 0.79 5.50
C THR A 134 4.36 1.18 6.95
N ALA A 135 4.47 2.46 7.30
CA ALA A 135 4.10 2.97 8.62
C ALA A 135 2.63 2.65 8.95
N SER A 136 1.71 2.81 7.99
CA SER A 136 0.30 2.47 8.17
C SER A 136 0.10 1.00 8.55
N LEU A 137 0.84 0.07 7.90
CA LEU A 137 0.80 -1.36 8.21
C LEU A 137 1.37 -1.67 9.59
N ILE A 138 2.50 -1.05 9.96
CA ILE A 138 3.14 -1.22 11.27
C ILE A 138 2.19 -0.75 12.39
N TYR A 139 1.58 0.43 12.24
CA TYR A 139 0.62 0.94 13.21
C TYR A 139 -0.65 0.09 13.30
N PHE A 140 -1.16 -0.42 12.16
CA PHE A 140 -2.30 -1.33 12.15
C PHE A 140 -1.99 -2.64 12.89
N TRP A 141 -0.85 -3.24 12.62
CA TRP A 141 -0.40 -4.45 13.31
C TRP A 141 -0.20 -4.21 14.81
N ARG A 142 0.40 -3.08 15.19
CA ARG A 142 0.57 -2.68 16.61
C ARG A 142 -0.76 -2.43 17.30
N ALA A 143 -1.75 -1.89 16.61
CA ALA A 143 -3.10 -1.72 17.16
C ALA A 143 -3.71 -3.06 17.61
N GLY A 144 -3.49 -4.13 16.85
CA GLY A 144 -3.95 -5.48 17.22
C GLY A 144 -3.25 -6.09 18.43
N GLN A 145 -2.03 -5.62 18.77
CA GLN A 145 -1.24 -6.15 19.89
C GLN A 145 -1.31 -5.29 21.16
N SER A 146 -1.71 -4.03 21.05
CA SER A 146 -1.69 -3.07 22.16
C SER A 146 -3.00 -3.05 22.90
N GLN A 147 -2.97 -3.37 24.19
CA GLN A 147 -4.15 -3.23 25.08
C GLN A 147 -4.45 -1.76 25.46
N TYR A 148 -3.42 -0.90 25.53
CA TYR A 148 -3.55 0.45 26.10
C TYR A 148 -3.69 1.55 25.05
N MET A 149 -3.17 1.33 23.82
CA MET A 149 -3.11 2.36 22.79
C MET A 149 -3.73 1.90 21.45
N GLN A 150 -4.62 0.91 21.48
CA GLN A 150 -5.25 0.35 20.29
C GLN A 150 -5.88 1.43 19.40
N LYS A 151 -6.73 2.29 20.01
CA LYS A 151 -7.42 3.37 19.26
C LYS A 151 -6.43 4.36 18.64
N PHE A 152 -5.40 4.74 19.40
CA PHE A 152 -4.36 5.66 18.92
C PHE A 152 -3.64 5.07 17.72
N TYR A 153 -3.12 3.86 17.82
CA TYR A 153 -2.42 3.20 16.73
C TYR A 153 -3.31 3.00 15.50
N HIS A 154 -4.60 2.71 15.72
CA HIS A 154 -5.55 2.57 14.61
C HIS A 154 -5.79 3.91 13.90
N ILE A 155 -5.98 5.00 14.62
CA ILE A 155 -6.17 6.34 14.04
C ILE A 155 -4.90 6.76 13.26
N VAL A 156 -3.72 6.61 13.86
CA VAL A 156 -2.45 6.97 13.22
C VAL A 156 -2.20 6.11 11.98
N SER A 157 -2.56 4.82 12.01
CA SER A 157 -2.53 3.93 10.84
C SER A 157 -3.38 4.49 9.70
N LEU A 158 -4.62 4.93 9.98
CA LEU A 158 -5.51 5.50 8.97
C LEU A 158 -4.99 6.84 8.42
N ILE A 159 -4.39 7.67 9.26
CA ILE A 159 -3.77 8.93 8.82
C ILE A 159 -2.63 8.64 7.82
N HIS A 160 -1.73 7.73 8.16
CA HIS A 160 -0.62 7.36 7.27
C HIS A 160 -1.10 6.67 5.98
N LEU A 161 -2.15 5.83 6.07
CA LEU A 161 -2.79 5.26 4.89
C LEU A 161 -3.40 6.35 4.00
N GLY A 162 -4.05 7.35 4.60
CA GLY A 162 -4.61 8.50 3.89
C GLY A 162 -3.53 9.34 3.20
N LEU A 163 -2.41 9.62 3.89
CA LEU A 163 -1.26 10.33 3.32
C LEU A 163 -0.65 9.54 2.15
N ALA A 164 -0.36 8.25 2.34
CA ALA A 164 0.16 7.39 1.28
C ALA A 164 -0.80 7.33 0.07
N GLY A 165 -2.10 7.13 0.33
CA GLY A 165 -3.12 7.08 -0.71
C GLY A 165 -3.29 8.40 -1.46
N ALA A 166 -3.26 9.54 -0.76
CA ALA A 166 -3.35 10.86 -1.36
C ALA A 166 -2.11 11.16 -2.23
N THR A 167 -0.91 10.92 -1.72
CA THR A 167 0.33 11.09 -2.51
C THR A 167 0.34 10.17 -3.73
N TYR A 168 -0.04 8.90 -3.56
CA TYR A 168 -0.14 7.96 -4.66
C TYR A 168 -1.14 8.44 -5.72
N ALA A 169 -2.36 8.79 -5.34
CA ALA A 169 -3.41 9.18 -6.27
C ALA A 169 -3.11 10.53 -6.95
N LEU A 170 -2.75 11.56 -6.17
CA LEU A 170 -2.61 12.92 -6.70
C LEU A 170 -1.28 13.15 -7.42
N ILE A 171 -0.19 12.57 -6.90
CA ILE A 171 1.14 12.80 -7.46
C ILE A 171 1.50 11.70 -8.46
N ILE A 172 1.54 10.44 -8.02
CA ILE A 172 2.03 9.33 -8.86
C ILE A 172 1.05 8.99 -9.98
N LEU A 173 -0.27 8.91 -9.69
CA LEU A 173 -1.25 8.56 -10.73
C LEU A 173 -1.69 9.74 -11.58
N LEU A 174 -1.84 10.95 -11.03
CA LEU A 174 -2.41 12.09 -11.77
C LEU A 174 -1.35 13.06 -12.27
N ARG A 175 -0.48 13.60 -11.42
CA ARG A 175 0.47 14.66 -11.82
C ARG A 175 1.64 14.11 -12.63
N ASP A 176 2.32 13.10 -12.11
CA ASP A 176 3.63 12.64 -12.60
C ASP A 176 3.59 11.26 -13.24
N ASN A 177 2.41 10.79 -13.67
CA ASN A 177 2.32 9.49 -14.33
C ASN A 177 3.06 9.50 -15.67
N PRO A 178 3.98 8.55 -15.92
CA PRO A 178 4.77 8.50 -17.15
C PRO A 178 3.98 8.42 -18.45
N LEU A 179 2.69 7.99 -18.39
CA LEU A 179 1.84 7.84 -19.57
C LEU A 179 1.37 9.17 -20.16
N TRP A 180 1.19 10.22 -19.35
CA TRP A 180 0.69 11.52 -19.84
C TRP A 180 1.49 12.73 -19.41
N THR A 181 2.47 12.56 -18.51
CA THR A 181 3.40 13.65 -18.22
C THR A 181 4.35 13.90 -19.38
N HIS A 182 4.59 15.16 -19.69
CA HIS A 182 5.58 15.58 -20.67
C HIS A 182 6.92 15.97 -20.01
N ASN A 183 7.06 15.72 -18.72
CA ASN A 183 8.27 16.05 -17.99
C ASN A 183 9.38 15.02 -18.29
N SER A 184 10.36 15.44 -19.08
CA SER A 184 11.52 14.60 -19.42
C SER A 184 12.36 14.17 -18.20
N ALA A 185 12.30 14.94 -17.10
CA ALA A 185 12.99 14.59 -15.87
C ALA A 185 12.47 13.26 -15.30
N ILE A 186 11.15 12.98 -15.38
CA ILE A 186 10.58 11.72 -14.90
C ILE A 186 11.11 10.52 -15.68
N SER A 187 11.24 10.66 -17.01
CA SER A 187 11.82 9.59 -17.83
C SER A 187 13.27 9.26 -17.44
N SER A 188 14.05 10.26 -17.05
CA SER A 188 15.43 10.05 -16.58
C SER A 188 15.48 9.46 -15.16
N GLU A 189 14.52 9.80 -14.29
CA GLU A 189 14.43 9.25 -12.94
C GLU A 189 14.05 7.75 -12.95
N ILE A 190 13.25 7.28 -13.92
CA ILE A 190 12.79 5.87 -13.96
C ILE A 190 13.96 4.90 -14.06
N GLY A 191 15.02 5.27 -14.78
CA GLY A 191 16.17 4.38 -15.00
C GLY A 191 16.00 3.49 -16.23
N ILE A 192 17.03 2.69 -16.55
CA ILE A 192 17.10 1.90 -17.80
C ILE A 192 16.73 0.43 -17.60
N LEU A 193 16.95 -0.10 -16.38
CA LEU A 193 16.80 -1.53 -16.13
C LEU A 193 15.33 -1.93 -15.99
N PRO A 194 14.84 -2.94 -16.77
CA PRO A 194 13.52 -3.49 -16.57
C PRO A 194 13.36 -4.09 -15.16
N LEU A 195 12.22 -3.90 -14.53
CA LEU A 195 11.86 -4.38 -13.19
C LEU A 195 12.66 -3.76 -12.02
N TRP A 196 13.93 -3.40 -12.20
CA TRP A 196 14.76 -2.73 -11.18
C TRP A 196 14.90 -1.24 -11.50
N ASN A 197 13.79 -0.56 -11.47
CA ASN A 197 13.66 0.84 -11.82
C ASN A 197 12.71 1.55 -10.84
N LEU A 198 12.48 2.84 -11.06
CA LEU A 198 11.60 3.62 -10.19
C LEU A 198 10.12 3.18 -10.28
N LEU A 199 9.68 2.52 -11.37
CA LEU A 199 8.32 2.00 -11.48
C LEU A 199 8.04 0.90 -10.44
N LEU A 200 9.05 0.09 -10.09
CA LEU A 200 8.92 -0.88 -9.00
C LEU A 200 8.59 -0.17 -7.68
N LEU A 201 9.27 0.92 -7.36
CA LEU A 201 9.03 1.69 -6.15
C LEU A 201 7.68 2.40 -6.21
N SER A 202 7.34 3.01 -7.37
CA SER A 202 6.15 3.85 -7.54
C SER A 202 4.85 3.05 -7.65
N TYR A 203 4.88 1.85 -8.25
CA TYR A 203 3.69 1.02 -8.52
C TYR A 203 3.80 -0.38 -7.93
N GLY A 204 4.98 -1.02 -7.99
CA GLY A 204 5.19 -2.37 -7.48
C GLY A 204 5.09 -2.44 -5.96
N ILE A 205 5.78 -1.57 -5.24
CA ILE A 205 5.74 -1.50 -3.77
C ILE A 205 4.34 -1.15 -3.24
N PRO A 206 3.61 -0.15 -3.78
CA PRO A 206 2.21 0.09 -3.40
C PRO A 206 1.31 -1.14 -3.62
N THR A 207 1.53 -1.94 -4.68
CA THR A 207 0.84 -3.22 -4.85
C THR A 207 1.06 -4.16 -3.66
N LEU A 208 2.30 -4.30 -3.21
CA LEU A 208 2.63 -5.15 -2.05
C LEU A 208 2.03 -4.59 -0.75
N ILE A 209 2.01 -3.28 -0.56
CA ILE A 209 1.36 -2.63 0.59
C ILE A 209 -0.15 -2.91 0.58
N MET A 210 -0.82 -2.76 -0.56
CA MET A 210 -2.25 -3.06 -0.70
C MET A 210 -2.54 -4.56 -0.46
N ALA A 211 -1.67 -5.46 -0.96
CA ALA A 211 -1.75 -6.90 -0.70
C ALA A 211 -1.55 -7.24 0.79
N ALA A 212 -0.63 -6.55 1.47
CA ALA A 212 -0.43 -6.69 2.91
C ALA A 212 -1.66 -6.20 3.69
N TRP A 213 -2.29 -5.11 3.29
CA TRP A 213 -3.56 -4.65 3.84
C TRP A 213 -4.67 -5.69 3.67
N TRP A 214 -4.81 -6.30 2.49
CA TRP A 214 -5.74 -7.41 2.26
C TRP A 214 -5.48 -8.58 3.21
N TYR A 215 -4.23 -8.94 3.40
CA TYR A 215 -3.85 -10.06 4.28
C TYR A 215 -4.12 -9.77 5.76
N LEU A 216 -3.80 -8.57 6.23
CA LEU A 216 -3.92 -8.19 7.64
C LEU A 216 -5.37 -7.90 8.05
N ARG A 217 -6.21 -7.39 7.15
CA ARG A 217 -7.62 -7.08 7.45
C ARG A 217 -8.48 -8.35 7.45
N ARG A 218 -9.46 -8.36 8.37
CA ARG A 218 -10.44 -9.46 8.48
C ARG A 218 -11.87 -9.01 8.16
N ASP A 219 -12.09 -7.71 7.98
CA ASP A 219 -13.39 -7.10 7.67
C ASP A 219 -13.66 -7.04 6.15
N GLN A 220 -14.83 -6.51 5.78
CA GLN A 220 -15.26 -6.36 4.38
C GLN A 220 -14.32 -5.49 3.53
N TYR A 221 -13.60 -4.55 4.15
CA TYR A 221 -12.67 -3.65 3.44
C TYR A 221 -11.45 -4.37 2.86
N ARG A 222 -11.18 -5.62 3.28
CA ARG A 222 -10.12 -6.45 2.67
C ARG A 222 -10.31 -6.65 1.17
N TYR A 223 -11.54 -6.74 0.69
CA TYR A 223 -11.83 -6.95 -0.73
C TYR A 223 -11.50 -5.73 -1.58
N TYR A 224 -11.67 -4.52 -1.03
CA TYR A 224 -11.23 -3.30 -1.71
C TYR A 224 -9.70 -3.24 -1.80
N ALA A 225 -8.98 -3.64 -0.75
CA ALA A 225 -7.52 -3.73 -0.77
C ALA A 225 -7.04 -4.77 -1.80
N ALA A 226 -7.69 -5.93 -1.89
CA ALA A 226 -7.39 -6.95 -2.89
C ALA A 226 -7.63 -6.43 -4.32
N ALA A 227 -8.77 -5.77 -4.57
CA ALA A 227 -9.10 -5.19 -5.87
C ALA A 227 -8.08 -4.10 -6.26
N ALA A 228 -7.73 -3.21 -5.32
CA ALA A 228 -6.74 -2.17 -5.54
C ALA A 228 -5.35 -2.79 -5.83
N ALA A 229 -4.94 -3.82 -5.09
CA ALA A 229 -3.68 -4.54 -5.35
C ALA A 229 -3.66 -5.18 -6.73
N GLY A 230 -4.75 -5.84 -7.14
CA GLY A 230 -4.87 -6.48 -8.46
C GLY A 230 -4.83 -5.47 -9.62
N LEU A 231 -5.58 -4.38 -9.52
CA LEU A 231 -5.60 -3.32 -10.53
C LEU A 231 -4.23 -2.63 -10.62
N ASN A 232 -3.62 -2.35 -9.47
CA ASN A 232 -2.30 -1.73 -9.45
C ASN A 232 -1.18 -2.65 -9.95
N ALA A 233 -1.28 -3.96 -9.69
CA ALA A 233 -0.38 -4.95 -10.27
C ALA A 233 -0.44 -4.97 -11.80
N LEU A 234 -1.66 -4.92 -12.37
CA LEU A 234 -1.85 -4.83 -13.82
C LEU A 234 -1.29 -3.54 -14.39
N LEU A 235 -1.48 -2.40 -13.68
CA LEU A 235 -0.90 -1.11 -14.08
C LEU A 235 0.62 -1.17 -14.05
N PHE A 236 1.22 -1.68 -12.98
CA PHE A 236 2.67 -1.85 -12.85
C PHE A 236 3.24 -2.68 -14.00
N ILE A 237 2.67 -3.86 -14.26
CA ILE A 237 3.13 -4.74 -15.33
C ILE A 237 2.96 -4.05 -16.71
N SER A 238 1.87 -3.31 -16.91
CA SER A 238 1.65 -2.59 -18.17
C SER A 238 2.68 -1.46 -18.35
N LEU A 239 3.03 -0.74 -17.31
CA LEU A 239 4.08 0.28 -17.36
C LEU A 239 5.45 -0.34 -17.62
N GLU A 240 5.76 -1.50 -17.05
CA GLU A 240 7.01 -2.23 -17.32
C GLU A 240 7.09 -2.72 -18.78
N ILE A 241 5.98 -3.20 -19.35
CA ILE A 241 5.94 -3.56 -20.78
C ILE A 241 6.23 -2.32 -21.62
N ARG A 242 5.59 -1.18 -21.33
CA ARG A 242 5.84 0.05 -22.07
C ARG A 242 7.28 0.53 -21.89
N HIS A 243 7.81 0.49 -20.69
CA HIS A 243 9.21 0.83 -20.42
C HIS A 243 10.18 -0.06 -21.22
N LEU A 244 9.89 -1.36 -21.34
CA LEU A 244 10.70 -2.30 -22.11
C LEU A 244 10.74 -1.94 -23.62
N TRP A 245 9.62 -1.48 -24.18
CA TRP A 245 9.50 -1.15 -25.60
C TRP A 245 9.91 0.29 -25.93
N GLN A 246 9.53 1.26 -25.09
CA GLN A 246 9.70 2.69 -25.34
C GLN A 246 10.87 3.30 -24.57
N GLN A 247 11.47 2.54 -23.65
CA GLN A 247 12.52 3.01 -22.74
C GLN A 247 12.09 4.31 -22.01
N GLY A 248 12.84 5.40 -22.14
CA GLY A 248 12.52 6.65 -21.43
C GLY A 248 11.27 7.40 -21.95
N ALA A 249 10.78 7.13 -23.17
CA ALA A 249 9.69 7.90 -23.78
C ALA A 249 8.32 7.21 -23.60
N MET A 250 7.83 7.07 -22.37
CA MET A 250 6.65 6.27 -22.02
C MET A 250 5.29 6.96 -22.31
N SER A 251 5.27 8.23 -22.76
CA SER A 251 4.04 8.97 -23.01
C SER A 251 3.12 8.27 -24.01
N LEU A 252 1.79 8.34 -23.79
CA LEU A 252 0.78 7.81 -24.73
C LEU A 252 0.81 8.49 -26.10
N ASN A 253 1.46 9.66 -26.22
CA ASN A 253 1.65 10.33 -27.52
C ASN A 253 2.69 9.62 -28.38
N GLN A 254 3.51 8.75 -27.84
CA GLN A 254 4.43 7.92 -28.61
C GLN A 254 3.69 6.78 -29.30
N HIS A 255 4.08 6.54 -30.56
CA HIS A 255 3.48 5.45 -31.35
C HIS A 255 3.72 4.11 -30.66
N THR A 256 2.65 3.37 -30.44
CA THR A 256 2.71 2.00 -29.89
C THR A 256 2.87 1.03 -31.05
N SER A 257 3.95 0.26 -31.05
CA SER A 257 4.20 -0.75 -32.09
C SER A 257 3.27 -1.96 -31.94
N ASP A 258 3.02 -2.69 -33.04
CA ASP A 258 2.22 -3.91 -32.99
C ASP A 258 2.81 -4.95 -32.03
N GLY A 259 4.15 -5.04 -31.97
CA GLY A 259 4.84 -5.92 -31.03
C GLY A 259 4.56 -5.56 -29.56
N GLU A 260 4.51 -4.28 -29.24
CA GLU A 260 4.13 -3.79 -27.90
C GLU A 260 2.67 -4.17 -27.58
N LEU A 261 1.74 -3.93 -28.54
CA LEU A 261 0.32 -4.27 -28.35
C LEU A 261 0.11 -5.76 -28.09
N TYR A 262 0.77 -6.63 -28.87
CA TYR A 262 0.70 -8.08 -28.67
C TYR A 262 1.34 -8.52 -27.35
N THR A 263 2.40 -7.85 -26.90
CA THR A 263 3.04 -8.15 -25.60
C THR A 263 2.07 -7.94 -24.45
N TYR A 264 1.30 -6.82 -24.43
CA TYR A 264 0.23 -6.61 -23.44
C TYR A 264 -0.78 -7.76 -23.44
N SER A 265 -1.26 -8.15 -24.62
CA SER A 265 -2.29 -9.18 -24.76
C SER A 265 -1.81 -10.54 -24.25
N VAL A 266 -0.58 -10.94 -24.61
CA VAL A 266 0.02 -12.20 -24.15
C VAL A 266 0.25 -12.20 -22.64
N VAL A 267 0.85 -11.14 -22.08
CA VAL A 267 1.16 -11.08 -20.66
C VAL A 267 -0.12 -11.03 -19.81
N TRP A 268 -1.12 -10.22 -20.21
CA TRP A 268 -2.39 -10.18 -19.49
C TRP A 268 -3.15 -11.50 -19.57
N MET A 269 -3.10 -12.20 -20.69
CA MET A 269 -3.68 -13.54 -20.86
C MET A 269 -3.01 -14.56 -19.94
N LEU A 270 -1.67 -14.55 -19.83
CA LEU A 270 -0.93 -15.41 -18.92
C LEU A 270 -1.28 -15.12 -17.45
N ILE A 271 -1.43 -13.84 -17.09
CA ILE A 271 -1.87 -13.45 -15.74
C ILE A 271 -3.29 -13.96 -15.47
N ALA A 272 -4.23 -13.77 -16.41
CA ALA A 272 -5.60 -14.25 -16.26
C ALA A 272 -5.64 -15.78 -16.07
N ALA A 273 -4.89 -16.54 -16.87
CA ALA A 273 -4.78 -17.98 -16.74
C ALA A 273 -4.16 -18.40 -15.40
N ALA A 274 -3.10 -17.72 -14.95
CA ALA A 274 -2.47 -17.98 -13.66
C ALA A 274 -3.43 -17.69 -12.48
N VAL A 275 -4.15 -16.57 -12.54
CA VAL A 275 -5.16 -16.20 -11.53
C VAL A 275 -6.29 -17.23 -11.49
N MET A 276 -6.81 -17.69 -12.64
CA MET A 276 -7.85 -18.68 -12.71
C MET A 276 -7.40 -20.04 -12.16
N THR A 277 -6.19 -20.49 -12.51
CA THR A 277 -5.63 -21.75 -12.00
C THR A 277 -5.34 -21.69 -10.50
N ALA A 278 -4.83 -20.57 -9.99
CA ALA A 278 -4.67 -20.35 -8.56
C ALA A 278 -6.02 -20.32 -7.83
N ALA A 279 -7.02 -19.67 -8.41
CA ALA A 279 -8.37 -19.60 -7.85
C ALA A 279 -9.03 -21.00 -7.72
N GLN A 280 -8.82 -21.87 -8.72
CA GLN A 280 -9.31 -23.26 -8.67
C GLN A 280 -8.62 -24.05 -7.55
N LYS A 281 -7.29 -23.93 -7.42
CA LYS A 281 -6.53 -24.61 -6.34
C LYS A 281 -6.96 -24.12 -4.95
N LEU A 282 -7.22 -22.82 -4.82
CA LEU A 282 -7.62 -22.19 -3.56
C LEU A 282 -9.14 -22.27 -3.31
N GLN A 283 -9.93 -22.82 -4.24
CA GLN A 283 -11.39 -22.90 -4.19
C GLN A 283 -12.06 -21.53 -3.94
N GLN A 284 -11.48 -20.45 -4.54
CA GLN A 284 -11.96 -19.07 -4.37
C GLN A 284 -12.71 -18.58 -5.60
N GLN A 285 -14.04 -18.63 -5.55
CA GLN A 285 -14.90 -18.23 -6.67
C GLN A 285 -14.73 -16.74 -7.08
N THR A 286 -14.52 -15.84 -6.11
CA THR A 286 -14.30 -14.41 -6.40
C THR A 286 -13.03 -14.19 -7.21
N LEU A 287 -11.94 -14.88 -6.86
CA LEU A 287 -10.68 -14.80 -7.58
C LEU A 287 -10.80 -15.40 -8.99
N TYR A 288 -11.55 -16.51 -9.13
CA TYR A 288 -11.86 -17.10 -10.44
C TYR A 288 -12.62 -16.12 -11.35
N ARG A 289 -13.67 -15.45 -10.80
CA ARG A 289 -14.43 -14.42 -11.54
C ARG A 289 -13.56 -13.25 -11.97
N ALA A 290 -12.62 -12.81 -11.12
CA ALA A 290 -11.68 -11.76 -11.47
C ALA A 290 -10.75 -12.17 -12.62
N GLY A 291 -10.19 -13.38 -12.60
CA GLY A 291 -9.38 -13.93 -13.70
C GLY A 291 -10.19 -14.06 -15.00
N MET A 292 -11.44 -14.53 -14.92
CA MET A 292 -12.35 -14.63 -16.06
C MET A 292 -12.66 -13.24 -16.66
N ALA A 293 -12.93 -12.24 -15.81
CA ALA A 293 -13.17 -10.87 -16.26
C ALA A 293 -11.94 -10.29 -16.98
N LEU A 294 -10.74 -10.51 -16.43
CA LEU A 294 -9.49 -10.09 -17.08
C LEU A 294 -9.32 -10.80 -18.44
N LEU A 295 -9.54 -12.10 -18.51
CA LEU A 295 -9.46 -12.85 -19.76
C LEU A 295 -10.44 -12.33 -20.82
N LEU A 296 -11.64 -11.98 -20.41
CA LEU A 296 -12.67 -11.38 -21.27
C LEU A 296 -12.23 -10.01 -21.81
N VAL A 297 -11.62 -9.18 -20.96
CA VAL A 297 -11.02 -7.89 -21.39
C VAL A 297 -9.89 -8.10 -22.38
N VAL A 298 -9.02 -9.10 -22.17
CA VAL A 298 -7.94 -9.43 -23.10
C VAL A 298 -8.49 -9.87 -24.44
N VAL A 299 -9.48 -10.75 -24.45
CA VAL A 299 -10.13 -11.22 -25.68
C VAL A 299 -10.77 -10.03 -26.42
N ALA A 300 -11.52 -9.17 -25.71
CA ALA A 300 -12.11 -7.98 -26.31
C ALA A 300 -11.03 -7.05 -26.91
N LYS A 301 -9.94 -6.77 -26.14
CA LYS A 301 -8.81 -5.96 -26.63
C LYS A 301 -8.19 -6.54 -27.90
N LEU A 302 -7.93 -7.84 -27.92
CA LEU A 302 -7.30 -8.52 -29.06
C LEU A 302 -8.11 -8.32 -30.34
N PHE A 303 -9.43 -8.46 -30.29
CA PHE A 303 -10.29 -8.32 -31.46
C PHE A 303 -10.64 -6.86 -31.80
N LEU A 304 -10.77 -5.98 -30.81
CA LEU A 304 -11.19 -4.58 -31.05
C LEU A 304 -9.98 -3.66 -31.32
N VAL A 305 -8.82 -3.94 -30.72
CA VAL A 305 -7.64 -3.08 -30.80
C VAL A 305 -6.57 -3.71 -31.67
N ASP A 306 -6.10 -4.92 -31.33
CA ASP A 306 -4.93 -5.52 -31.98
C ASP A 306 -5.25 -5.93 -33.44
N MET A 307 -6.52 -6.25 -33.75
CA MET A 307 -6.98 -6.58 -35.07
C MET A 307 -7.71 -5.43 -35.81
N SER A 308 -7.69 -4.21 -35.24
CA SER A 308 -8.40 -3.06 -35.86
C SER A 308 -7.86 -2.64 -37.22
N GLY A 309 -6.58 -2.89 -37.52
CA GLY A 309 -5.93 -2.63 -38.78
C GLY A 309 -6.30 -3.60 -39.91
N LEU A 310 -7.01 -4.70 -39.61
CA LEU A 310 -7.43 -5.66 -40.62
C LEU A 310 -8.58 -5.10 -41.47
N THR A 311 -8.48 -5.29 -42.80
CA THR A 311 -9.49 -4.84 -43.77
C THR A 311 -10.16 -6.03 -44.47
N GLY A 312 -11.37 -5.82 -45.01
CA GLY A 312 -12.08 -6.80 -45.81
C GLY A 312 -12.48 -8.08 -45.07
N LEU A 313 -12.28 -9.23 -45.70
CA LEU A 313 -12.63 -10.56 -45.17
C LEU A 313 -11.93 -10.90 -43.85
N TRP A 314 -10.74 -10.40 -43.60
CA TRP A 314 -10.00 -10.63 -42.36
C TRP A 314 -10.69 -9.98 -41.14
N ARG A 315 -11.35 -8.83 -41.35
CA ARG A 315 -12.15 -8.18 -40.32
C ARG A 315 -13.38 -9.01 -39.94
N VAL A 316 -14.07 -9.59 -40.94
CA VAL A 316 -15.21 -10.48 -40.69
C VAL A 316 -14.77 -11.75 -39.98
N ALA A 317 -13.64 -12.36 -40.39
CA ALA A 317 -13.06 -13.54 -39.75
C ALA A 317 -12.67 -13.26 -38.27
N SER A 318 -12.16 -12.07 -37.98
CA SER A 318 -11.80 -11.65 -36.62
C SER A 318 -13.04 -11.54 -35.72
N PHE A 319 -14.15 -10.93 -36.18
CA PHE A 319 -15.40 -10.88 -35.40
C PHE A 319 -16.03 -12.26 -35.21
N MET A 320 -15.95 -13.14 -36.20
CA MET A 320 -16.39 -14.53 -36.07
C MET A 320 -15.53 -15.27 -35.03
N GLY A 321 -14.19 -15.06 -35.06
CA GLY A 321 -13.25 -15.59 -34.07
C GLY A 321 -13.57 -15.09 -32.65
N LEU A 322 -13.93 -13.82 -32.47
CA LEU A 322 -14.39 -13.28 -31.21
C LEU A 322 -15.62 -14.02 -30.68
N GLY A 323 -16.63 -14.22 -31.55
CA GLY A 323 -17.83 -14.97 -31.19
C GLY A 323 -17.52 -16.39 -30.73
N LEU A 324 -16.66 -17.12 -31.46
CA LEU A 324 -16.20 -18.46 -31.09
C LEU A 324 -15.39 -18.48 -29.78
N ALA A 325 -14.52 -17.48 -29.59
CA ALA A 325 -13.75 -17.35 -28.36
C ALA A 325 -14.65 -17.11 -27.13
N LEU A 326 -15.69 -16.26 -27.26
CA LEU A 326 -16.68 -16.02 -26.20
C LEU A 326 -17.51 -17.28 -25.89
N LEU A 327 -17.90 -18.05 -26.92
CA LEU A 327 -18.58 -19.33 -26.74
C LEU A 327 -17.67 -20.35 -26.03
N GLY A 328 -16.39 -20.43 -26.45
CA GLY A 328 -15.40 -21.25 -25.78
C GLY A 328 -15.18 -20.86 -24.30
N LEU A 329 -15.14 -19.59 -24.01
CA LEU A 329 -15.06 -19.04 -22.65
C LEU A 329 -16.29 -19.38 -21.81
N ALA A 330 -17.49 -19.27 -22.38
CA ALA A 330 -18.74 -19.64 -21.71
C ALA A 330 -18.78 -21.15 -21.41
N TRP A 331 -18.35 -21.97 -22.35
CA TRP A 331 -18.23 -23.42 -22.17
C TRP A 331 -17.19 -23.77 -21.06
N LEU A 332 -16.03 -23.10 -21.09
CA LEU A 332 -14.97 -23.29 -20.08
C LEU A 332 -15.48 -22.89 -18.68
N HIS A 333 -16.23 -21.79 -18.62
CA HIS A 333 -16.85 -21.33 -17.37
C HIS A 333 -17.82 -22.37 -16.79
N GLN A 334 -18.69 -22.93 -17.64
CA GLN A 334 -19.64 -23.97 -17.21
C GLN A 334 -18.94 -25.24 -16.72
N ARG A 335 -17.82 -25.61 -17.36
CA ARG A 335 -17.10 -26.85 -17.03
C ARG A 335 -16.19 -26.74 -15.81
N PHE A 336 -15.59 -25.58 -15.57
CA PHE A 336 -14.54 -25.36 -14.57
C PHE A 336 -14.89 -24.36 -13.48
N ALA A 337 -16.06 -23.74 -13.53
CA ALA A 337 -16.52 -22.89 -12.41
C ALA A 337 -16.67 -23.77 -11.15
N PRO A 338 -16.17 -23.30 -9.99
CA PRO A 338 -16.40 -24.01 -8.73
C PRO A 338 -17.89 -24.23 -8.53
N ALA A 339 -18.28 -25.45 -8.19
CA ALA A 339 -19.68 -25.80 -7.95
C ALA A 339 -20.27 -24.84 -6.92
N GLN A 340 -21.34 -24.17 -7.27
CA GLN A 340 -22.15 -23.45 -6.28
C GLN A 340 -22.72 -24.52 -5.39
N GLY A 341 -22.36 -24.53 -4.10
CA GLY A 341 -22.95 -25.42 -3.13
C GLY A 341 -24.47 -25.24 -3.19
N GLU A 342 -25.18 -26.29 -3.58
CA GLU A 342 -26.61 -26.41 -3.45
C GLU A 342 -26.96 -26.22 -1.97
N THR A 343 -27.18 -24.97 -1.57
CA THR A 343 -27.83 -24.65 -0.30
C THR A 343 -29.33 -24.93 -0.47
N GLY A 344 -29.70 -26.10 -0.04
CA GLY A 344 -31.00 -26.48 0.56
C GLY A 344 -32.25 -25.74 0.13
N GLN A 345 -32.88 -26.27 -0.91
CA GLN A 345 -34.31 -26.09 -1.11
C GLN A 345 -34.87 -27.46 -1.54
N ASP A 346 -35.02 -28.37 -0.56
CA ASP A 346 -36.00 -29.47 -0.64
C ASP A 346 -36.06 -30.21 0.72
N LYS A 347 -36.68 -29.59 1.71
CA LYS A 347 -37.25 -30.26 2.90
C LYS A 347 -38.37 -29.43 3.52
N ASP A 348 -39.39 -29.10 2.74
CA ASP A 348 -40.71 -28.80 3.30
C ASP A 348 -41.75 -29.16 2.26
N GLY A 349 -42.22 -30.40 2.34
CA GLY A 349 -43.31 -30.82 1.46
C GLY A 349 -43.59 -32.33 1.55
N LYS A 350 -43.79 -32.86 2.74
CA LYS A 350 -44.65 -34.09 2.92
C LYS A 350 -44.79 -34.39 4.42
N GLY A 351 -46.01 -34.14 4.95
CA GLY A 351 -46.36 -34.69 6.26
C GLY A 351 -47.48 -34.01 7.01
N GLU A 352 -48.52 -33.56 6.33
CA GLU A 352 -49.82 -33.33 6.98
C GLU A 352 -50.92 -34.06 6.22
N THR A 353 -51.15 -35.31 6.62
CA THR A 353 -52.47 -35.94 6.44
C THR A 353 -52.58 -37.08 7.48
N GLY A 354 -53.47 -36.92 8.43
CA GLY A 354 -54.21 -38.00 9.04
C GLY A 354 -53.78 -38.47 10.41
N LYS A 355 -54.38 -37.98 11.46
CA LYS A 355 -55.38 -38.79 12.23
C LYS A 355 -55.88 -38.01 13.43
N ASN A 356 -57.09 -37.50 13.27
CA ASN A 356 -58.06 -37.42 14.36
C ASN A 356 -58.36 -38.84 14.77
N GLU A 357 -58.39 -39.18 16.05
CA GLU A 357 -59.51 -39.81 16.76
C GLU A 357 -59.10 -40.32 18.16
N ALA A 358 -60.00 -40.00 19.05
CA ALA A 358 -60.35 -40.72 20.27
C ALA A 358 -59.45 -40.52 21.49
N ALA A 359 -59.88 -39.84 22.48
CA ALA A 359 -61.01 -40.06 23.40
C ALA A 359 -60.44 -40.26 24.83
N VAL A 360 -60.95 -39.42 25.73
CA VAL A 360 -61.51 -39.78 27.05
C VAL A 360 -60.65 -40.66 27.96
N LYS A 361 -60.08 -40.12 28.96
CA LYS A 361 -60.43 -40.15 30.39
C LYS A 361 -59.44 -39.32 31.22
#